data_0811de04b59a7241125dc26e3ff28aff
#
_entry.id   0811de04b59a7241125dc26e3ff28aff
#
_cell.length_a   1.000
_cell.length_b   1.000
_cell.length_c   1.000
_cell.angle_alpha   90.00
_cell.angle_beta   90.00
_cell.angle_gamma   90.00
#
_symmetry.space_group_name_H-M   'P 1'
#
loop_
_entity.id
_entity.type
_entity.pdbx_description
1 polymer ?
#
loop_
_entity_poly.entity_id
_entity_poly.type
_entity_poly.pdbx_seq_one_letter_code
_entity_poly.pdbx_strand_id
1 'polypeptide(L)'
;MEEFRKYSEERLVNDLFVKGYVDMAIFNPQVLSEFYIEPFGNIKKEQKLVQKYPGRFIGNGNFDPRYKEKGLENLEEQHEKYGIQGVKLYTAEWLGDSKGYKLSDPWAYKYLEKCEELGIKNIHIHKGPTITPLNLDAFDVNDVDDVASVFPNLNFIVEHIGLPRLEDFCWIATQEKNVYAGMSVVMPFIHARPRYFAEIMGELLFWLDEDRIIFSSDYALWEPFWIVEKFIEFELPEDIKEETGTDIDLSIKKKILGENIARLYDIDIDKQKEKLKNDEIAKKIGSVTSG
;
A
#
# COMPACT_ATOMS: atom_id res chain seq x y z
N MET A 1 23.85 7.55 1.52
CA MET A 1 23.67 6.28 0.76
C MET A 1 24.10 5.02 1.51
N GLU A 2 25.10 5.04 2.39
CA GLU A 2 25.43 3.86 3.22
C GLU A 2 24.39 3.51 4.27
N GLU A 3 23.66 4.48 4.80
CA GLU A 3 22.56 4.25 5.76
C GLU A 3 21.37 3.50 5.17
N PHE A 4 21.07 3.67 3.87
CA PHE A 4 20.02 2.93 3.18
C PHE A 4 20.32 1.43 2.97
N ARG A 5 21.57 1.00 3.17
CA ARG A 5 21.98 -0.38 2.93
C ARG A 5 21.87 -1.30 4.12
N LYS A 6 21.55 -0.79 5.31
CA LYS A 6 21.48 -1.59 6.55
C LYS A 6 20.24 -1.23 7.36
N TYR A 7 19.09 -1.67 6.90
CA TYR A 7 17.89 -1.66 7.73
C TYR A 7 17.91 -2.88 8.64
N SER A 8 18.18 -2.64 9.93
CA SER A 8 18.05 -3.67 10.95
C SER A 8 16.59 -3.79 11.39
N GLU A 9 16.21 -4.95 11.91
CA GLU A 9 14.92 -5.15 12.55
C GLU A 9 14.66 -4.13 13.66
N GLU A 10 15.67 -3.82 14.46
CA GLU A 10 15.57 -2.85 15.53
C GLU A 10 15.21 -1.45 14.99
N ARG A 11 15.85 -1.03 13.89
CA ARG A 11 15.55 0.24 13.24
C ARG A 11 14.13 0.24 12.69
N LEU A 12 13.71 -0.83 12.00
CA LEU A 12 12.35 -0.96 11.48
C LEU A 12 11.30 -0.79 12.59
N VAL A 13 11.47 -1.52 13.70
CA VAL A 13 10.56 -1.46 14.86
C VAL A 13 10.54 -0.06 15.49
N ASN A 14 11.71 0.56 15.64
CA ASN A 14 11.82 1.91 16.18
C ASN A 14 11.14 2.95 15.29
N ASP A 15 11.43 2.93 14.00
CA ASP A 15 10.95 3.96 13.06
C ASP A 15 9.45 3.82 12.78
N LEU A 16 8.91 2.59 12.73
CA LEU A 16 7.48 2.40 12.52
C LEU A 16 6.68 2.59 13.82
N PHE A 17 7.03 1.86 14.88
CA PHE A 17 6.14 1.70 16.02
C PHE A 17 6.50 2.58 17.20
N VAL A 18 7.79 2.82 17.49
CA VAL A 18 8.18 3.62 18.67
C VAL A 18 8.08 5.10 18.38
N LYS A 19 8.52 5.54 17.21
CA LYS A 19 8.48 6.94 16.77
C LYS A 19 7.40 7.23 15.75
N GLY A 20 7.01 6.25 14.94
CA GLY A 20 6.29 6.43 13.69
C GLY A 20 4.78 6.60 13.81
N TYR A 21 4.22 6.55 15.02
CA TYR A 21 2.76 6.57 15.24
C TYR A 21 1.99 5.44 14.55
N VAL A 22 2.67 4.37 14.18
CA VAL A 22 2.08 3.21 13.48
C VAL A 22 1.74 2.14 14.50
N ASP A 23 0.50 1.67 14.52
CA ASP A 23 0.08 0.54 15.36
C ASP A 23 0.37 -0.79 14.67
N MET A 24 0.12 -0.86 13.37
CA MET A 24 0.32 -2.04 12.51
C MET A 24 0.91 -1.62 11.17
N ALA A 25 1.67 -2.51 10.55
CA ALA A 25 2.23 -2.30 9.21
C ALA A 25 1.95 -3.48 8.28
N ILE A 26 1.74 -3.19 7.00
CA ILE A 26 1.55 -4.18 5.95
C ILE A 26 2.83 -4.24 5.12
N PHE A 27 3.40 -5.44 5.00
CA PHE A 27 4.51 -5.68 4.08
C PHE A 27 3.99 -5.93 2.67
N ASN A 28 4.46 -5.11 1.73
CA ASN A 28 4.20 -5.24 0.32
C ASN A 28 5.50 -5.65 -0.40
N PRO A 29 5.69 -6.94 -0.72
CA PRO A 29 6.93 -7.43 -1.31
C PRO A 29 7.16 -6.85 -2.71
N GLN A 30 8.43 -6.52 -3.01
CA GLN A 30 8.89 -6.13 -4.33
C GLN A 30 9.99 -7.09 -4.74
N VAL A 31 9.75 -7.89 -5.75
CA VAL A 31 10.66 -8.98 -6.12
C VAL A 31 11.82 -8.44 -6.94
N LEU A 32 11.56 -7.77 -8.08
CA LEU A 32 12.56 -7.16 -8.97
C LEU A 32 13.76 -8.10 -9.23
N SER A 33 13.46 -9.34 -9.59
CA SER A 33 14.40 -10.47 -9.64
C SER A 33 15.55 -10.28 -10.64
N GLU A 34 15.33 -9.50 -11.71
CA GLU A 34 16.36 -9.19 -12.71
C GLU A 34 17.33 -8.10 -12.25
N PHE A 35 17.01 -7.35 -11.18
CA PHE A 35 17.79 -6.22 -10.69
C PHE A 35 18.51 -6.51 -9.37
N TYR A 36 17.96 -7.41 -8.56
CA TYR A 36 18.50 -7.73 -7.24
C TYR A 36 18.82 -9.22 -7.11
N ILE A 37 20.00 -9.51 -6.59
CA ILE A 37 20.44 -10.89 -6.29
C ILE A 37 19.49 -11.54 -5.26
N GLU A 38 19.02 -10.74 -4.30
CA GLU A 38 17.92 -11.11 -3.40
C GLU A 38 16.75 -10.16 -3.63
N PRO A 39 15.50 -10.64 -3.62
CA PRO A 39 14.33 -9.78 -3.72
C PRO A 39 14.39 -8.62 -2.73
N PHE A 40 14.00 -7.43 -3.16
CA PHE A 40 13.95 -6.24 -2.31
C PHE A 40 12.99 -6.43 -1.13
N GLY A 41 11.81 -7.00 -1.36
CA GLY A 41 10.92 -7.54 -0.35
C GLY A 41 10.80 -9.05 -0.52
N ASN A 42 10.82 -9.80 0.57
CA ASN A 42 10.77 -11.26 0.54
C ASN A 42 9.86 -11.81 1.62
N ILE A 43 8.78 -12.44 1.21
CA ILE A 43 7.78 -12.98 2.12
C ILE A 43 8.35 -13.91 3.20
N LYS A 44 9.42 -14.67 2.89
CA LYS A 44 10.08 -15.55 3.87
C LYS A 44 10.79 -14.78 4.99
N LYS A 45 11.35 -13.61 4.67
CA LYS A 45 11.98 -12.71 5.66
C LYS A 45 10.92 -11.96 6.44
N GLU A 46 9.90 -11.47 5.76
CA GLU A 46 8.76 -10.75 6.34
C GLU A 46 7.99 -11.61 7.34
N GLN A 47 7.75 -12.88 7.02
CA GLN A 47 7.08 -13.82 7.91
C GLN A 47 7.80 -14.03 9.25
N LYS A 48 9.12 -13.93 9.30
CA LYS A 48 9.85 -13.96 10.57
C LYS A 48 9.46 -12.80 11.48
N LEU A 49 9.24 -11.61 10.90
CA LEU A 49 8.80 -10.43 11.63
C LEU A 49 7.32 -10.54 12.03
N VAL A 50 6.46 -11.04 11.14
CA VAL A 50 5.04 -11.32 11.44
C VAL A 50 4.92 -12.28 12.64
N GLN A 51 5.72 -13.36 12.66
CA GLN A 51 5.72 -14.32 13.75
C GLN A 51 6.33 -13.77 15.04
N LYS A 52 7.37 -12.95 14.93
CA LYS A 52 8.05 -12.36 16.09
C LYS A 52 7.23 -11.26 16.77
N TYR A 53 6.50 -10.48 15.99
CA TYR A 53 5.66 -9.37 16.47
C TYR A 53 4.19 -9.61 16.10
N PRO A 54 3.52 -10.59 16.74
CA PRO A 54 2.19 -11.03 16.35
C PRO A 54 1.15 -9.91 16.53
N GLY A 55 0.47 -9.58 15.43
CA GLY A 55 -0.52 -8.51 15.39
C GLY A 55 0.05 -7.13 15.06
N ARG A 56 1.37 -6.97 14.89
CA ARG A 56 1.99 -5.73 14.44
C ARG A 56 2.22 -5.68 12.94
N PHE A 57 2.39 -6.85 12.32
CA PHE A 57 2.63 -6.93 10.89
C PHE A 57 1.63 -7.85 10.20
N ILE A 58 1.29 -7.46 8.99
CA ILE A 58 0.57 -8.29 8.01
C ILE A 58 1.51 -8.50 6.84
N GLY A 59 1.66 -9.74 6.39
CA GLY A 59 2.44 -10.08 5.20
C GLY A 59 1.52 -10.25 3.99
N ASN A 60 1.75 -9.47 2.94
CA ASN A 60 1.18 -9.71 1.63
C ASN A 60 2.08 -10.63 0.80
N GLY A 61 1.46 -11.39 -0.09
CA GLY A 61 2.15 -12.16 -1.09
C GLY A 61 2.39 -11.36 -2.37
N ASN A 62 2.80 -12.07 -3.40
CA ASN A 62 2.91 -11.52 -4.74
C ASN A 62 2.68 -12.60 -5.79
N PHE A 63 2.36 -12.18 -7.00
CA PHE A 63 2.39 -13.03 -8.18
C PHE A 63 2.85 -12.29 -9.42
N ASP A 64 3.29 -13.04 -10.41
CA ASP A 64 3.53 -12.57 -11.77
C ASP A 64 2.82 -13.54 -12.73
N PRO A 65 1.83 -13.05 -13.50
CA PRO A 65 0.99 -13.91 -14.34
C PRO A 65 1.75 -14.64 -15.45
N ARG A 66 2.94 -14.16 -15.79
CA ARG A 66 3.79 -14.78 -16.82
C ARG A 66 4.35 -16.14 -16.41
N TYR A 67 4.36 -16.46 -15.10
CA TYR A 67 4.70 -17.81 -14.61
C TYR A 67 3.57 -18.84 -14.76
N LYS A 68 2.40 -18.41 -15.25
CA LYS A 68 1.28 -19.28 -15.59
C LYS A 68 0.91 -20.25 -14.46
N GLU A 69 0.73 -21.54 -14.76
CA GLU A 69 0.34 -22.58 -13.81
C GLU A 69 1.27 -22.65 -12.61
N LYS A 70 2.59 -22.62 -12.86
CA LYS A 70 3.59 -22.68 -11.79
C LYS A 70 3.48 -21.52 -10.80
N GLY A 71 3.09 -20.35 -11.27
CA GLY A 71 2.89 -19.20 -10.40
C GLY A 71 1.58 -19.28 -9.62
N LEU A 72 0.53 -19.93 -10.16
CA LEU A 72 -0.69 -20.22 -9.39
C LEU A 72 -0.41 -21.16 -8.22
N GLU A 73 0.34 -22.25 -8.46
CA GLU A 73 0.81 -23.16 -7.39
C GLU A 73 1.61 -22.40 -6.31
N ASN A 74 2.46 -21.48 -6.73
CA ASN A 74 3.22 -20.65 -5.80
C ASN A 74 2.33 -19.70 -4.99
N LEU A 75 1.28 -19.12 -5.57
CA LEU A 75 0.32 -18.28 -4.86
C LEU A 75 -0.44 -19.09 -3.80
N GLU A 76 -0.88 -20.31 -4.13
CA GLU A 76 -1.48 -21.25 -3.18
C GLU A 76 -0.51 -21.57 -2.04
N GLU A 77 0.75 -21.91 -2.35
CA GLU A 77 1.78 -22.17 -1.33
C GLU A 77 2.00 -20.96 -0.41
N GLN A 78 2.01 -19.74 -0.95
CA GLN A 78 2.13 -18.52 -0.16
C GLN A 78 0.95 -18.37 0.80
N HIS A 79 -0.28 -18.62 0.33
CA HIS A 79 -1.47 -18.55 1.16
C HIS A 79 -1.46 -19.61 2.26
N GLU A 80 -1.24 -20.88 1.92
CA GLU A 80 -1.23 -22.00 2.88
C GLU A 80 -0.12 -21.88 3.92
N LYS A 81 1.08 -21.50 3.49
CA LYS A 81 2.27 -21.49 4.34
C LYS A 81 2.45 -20.23 5.16
N TYR A 82 2.06 -19.11 4.62
CA TYR A 82 2.32 -17.79 5.22
C TYR A 82 1.05 -17.05 5.64
N GLY A 83 -0.14 -17.55 5.25
CA GLY A 83 -1.41 -16.90 5.61
C GLY A 83 -1.52 -15.48 5.05
N ILE A 84 -1.09 -15.28 3.80
CA ILE A 84 -1.17 -13.96 3.16
C ILE A 84 -2.62 -13.48 3.08
N GLN A 85 -2.84 -12.18 3.34
CA GLN A 85 -4.16 -11.56 3.34
C GLN A 85 -4.39 -10.61 2.15
N GLY A 86 -3.35 -10.35 1.42
CA GLY A 86 -3.34 -9.55 0.20
C GLY A 86 -2.15 -9.92 -0.67
N VAL A 87 -2.06 -9.30 -1.83
CA VAL A 87 -0.92 -9.41 -2.75
C VAL A 87 -0.44 -8.03 -3.19
N LYS A 88 0.85 -7.89 -3.42
CA LYS A 88 1.46 -6.73 -4.06
C LYS A 88 1.93 -7.08 -5.45
N LEU A 89 1.46 -6.34 -6.43
CA LEU A 89 1.81 -6.48 -7.84
C LEU A 89 2.73 -5.35 -8.28
N TYR A 90 3.80 -5.73 -8.96
CA TYR A 90 4.75 -4.81 -9.56
C TYR A 90 4.76 -5.05 -11.07
N THR A 91 3.85 -4.40 -11.78
CA THR A 91 3.53 -4.71 -13.19
C THR A 91 4.69 -4.44 -14.17
N ALA A 92 5.70 -3.67 -13.76
CA ALA A 92 6.94 -3.44 -14.53
C ALA A 92 8.07 -4.43 -14.23
N GLU A 93 7.82 -5.51 -13.49
CA GLU A 93 8.80 -6.59 -13.27
C GLU A 93 9.33 -7.12 -14.60
N TRP A 94 10.64 -7.29 -14.73
CA TRP A 94 11.23 -7.91 -15.93
C TRP A 94 11.26 -9.42 -15.81
N LEU A 95 11.01 -10.10 -16.91
CA LEU A 95 11.10 -11.56 -17.02
C LEU A 95 11.59 -11.94 -18.42
N GLY A 96 12.87 -12.27 -18.57
CA GLY A 96 13.51 -12.48 -19.86
C GLY A 96 13.39 -11.23 -20.74
N ASP A 97 12.85 -11.37 -21.95
CA ASP A 97 12.64 -10.25 -22.87
C ASP A 97 11.42 -9.37 -22.53
N SER A 98 10.56 -9.83 -21.63
CA SER A 98 9.37 -9.07 -21.21
C SER A 98 9.72 -8.02 -20.16
N LYS A 99 9.33 -6.77 -20.43
CA LYS A 99 9.55 -5.62 -19.53
C LYS A 99 8.31 -5.21 -18.74
N GLY A 100 7.47 -6.17 -18.43
CA GLY A 100 6.25 -5.95 -17.69
C GLY A 100 5.07 -6.76 -18.21
N TYR A 101 3.93 -6.62 -17.54
CA TYR A 101 2.66 -7.22 -17.90
C TYR A 101 1.51 -6.25 -17.59
N LYS A 102 0.35 -6.51 -18.15
CA LYS A 102 -0.90 -5.79 -17.87
C LYS A 102 -1.80 -6.63 -16.98
N LEU A 103 -2.61 -5.96 -16.18
CA LEU A 103 -3.66 -6.63 -15.39
C LEU A 103 -4.74 -7.25 -16.30
N SER A 104 -4.93 -6.69 -17.49
CA SER A 104 -5.84 -7.22 -18.51
C SER A 104 -5.29 -8.41 -19.31
N ASP A 105 -4.08 -8.89 -19.02
CA ASP A 105 -3.55 -10.11 -19.64
C ASP A 105 -4.39 -11.34 -19.21
N PRO A 106 -4.69 -12.29 -20.13
CA PRO A 106 -5.54 -13.43 -19.81
C PRO A 106 -5.08 -14.28 -18.62
N TRP A 107 -3.77 -14.33 -18.37
CA TRP A 107 -3.23 -15.02 -17.21
C TRP A 107 -3.40 -14.22 -15.91
N ALA A 108 -3.41 -12.88 -15.97
CA ALA A 108 -3.68 -12.07 -14.79
C ALA A 108 -5.10 -12.33 -14.24
N TYR A 109 -6.09 -12.49 -15.12
CA TYR A 109 -7.47 -12.86 -14.72
C TYR A 109 -7.51 -14.17 -13.94
N LYS A 110 -6.79 -15.21 -14.38
CA LYS A 110 -6.73 -16.50 -13.66
C LYS A 110 -6.13 -16.38 -12.26
N TYR A 111 -5.17 -15.46 -12.08
CA TYR A 111 -4.60 -15.20 -10.76
C TYR A 111 -5.55 -14.41 -9.87
N LEU A 112 -6.31 -13.49 -10.43
CA LEU A 112 -7.34 -12.75 -9.70
C LEU A 112 -8.50 -13.68 -9.31
N GLU A 113 -8.95 -14.57 -10.21
CA GLU A 113 -9.89 -15.66 -9.88
C GLU A 113 -9.35 -16.52 -8.73
N LYS A 114 -8.07 -16.89 -8.77
CA LYS A 114 -7.44 -17.66 -7.70
C LYS A 114 -7.39 -16.88 -6.38
N CYS A 115 -7.16 -15.56 -6.41
CA CYS A 115 -7.25 -14.73 -5.21
C CYS A 115 -8.66 -14.76 -4.61
N GLU A 116 -9.73 -14.66 -5.41
CA GLU A 116 -11.11 -14.81 -4.91
C GLU A 116 -11.35 -16.19 -4.30
N GLU A 117 -10.92 -17.30 -4.97
CA GLU A 117 -11.03 -18.66 -4.45
C GLU A 117 -10.35 -18.85 -3.08
N LEU A 118 -9.19 -18.23 -2.90
CA LEU A 118 -8.41 -18.29 -1.66
C LEU A 118 -8.87 -17.28 -0.59
N GLY A 119 -9.83 -16.40 -0.92
CA GLY A 119 -10.28 -15.33 -0.03
C GLY A 119 -9.28 -14.19 0.14
N ILE A 120 -8.31 -14.06 -0.76
CA ILE A 120 -7.35 -12.95 -0.81
C ILE A 120 -8.03 -11.78 -1.52
N LYS A 121 -8.53 -10.80 -0.78
CA LYS A 121 -9.34 -9.71 -1.33
C LYS A 121 -8.55 -8.47 -1.74
N ASN A 122 -7.39 -8.23 -1.11
CA ASN A 122 -6.68 -6.96 -1.22
C ASN A 122 -5.53 -7.05 -2.23
N ILE A 123 -5.68 -6.36 -3.35
CA ILE A 123 -4.75 -6.37 -4.48
C ILE A 123 -4.06 -4.99 -4.54
N HIS A 124 -2.86 -4.89 -3.98
CA HIS A 124 -2.04 -3.68 -4.07
C HIS A 124 -1.28 -3.67 -5.39
N ILE A 125 -1.40 -2.61 -6.15
CA ILE A 125 -0.83 -2.52 -7.50
C ILE A 125 0.04 -1.29 -7.62
N HIS A 126 1.30 -1.46 -8.01
CA HIS A 126 2.15 -0.33 -8.32
C HIS A 126 1.74 0.29 -9.66
N LYS A 127 1.16 1.49 -9.61
CA LYS A 127 0.80 2.31 -10.76
C LYS A 127 1.21 3.74 -10.47
N GLY A 128 2.35 4.16 -10.99
CA GLY A 128 2.85 5.48 -10.66
C GLY A 128 4.29 5.73 -11.12
N PRO A 129 5.08 6.45 -10.33
CA PRO A 129 6.43 6.83 -10.74
C PRO A 129 7.30 5.62 -11.07
N THR A 130 7.97 5.69 -12.19
CA THR A 130 8.95 4.69 -12.62
C THR A 130 10.36 5.09 -12.20
N ILE A 131 11.20 4.08 -12.02
CA ILE A 131 12.63 4.23 -11.83
C ILE A 131 13.37 3.57 -13.00
N THR A 132 14.49 4.16 -13.40
CA THR A 132 15.34 3.54 -14.43
C THR A 132 15.82 2.17 -13.96
N PRO A 133 15.75 1.11 -14.79
CA PRO A 133 15.39 1.07 -16.20
C PRO A 133 13.95 0.60 -16.50
N LEU A 134 13.04 0.64 -15.53
CA LEU A 134 11.69 0.09 -15.67
C LEU A 134 10.86 0.83 -16.72
N ASN A 135 9.93 0.11 -17.35
CA ASN A 135 9.09 0.62 -18.42
C ASN A 135 7.88 1.37 -17.87
N LEU A 136 7.69 2.63 -18.28
CA LEU A 136 6.56 3.46 -17.87
C LEU A 136 5.21 2.86 -18.29
N ASP A 137 5.12 2.25 -19.48
CA ASP A 137 3.86 1.70 -19.99
C ASP A 137 3.28 0.57 -19.13
N ALA A 138 4.14 -0.16 -18.42
CA ALA A 138 3.70 -1.20 -17.51
C ALA A 138 3.06 -0.66 -16.22
N PHE A 139 3.26 0.63 -15.93
CA PHE A 139 2.65 1.34 -14.79
C PHE A 139 1.43 2.18 -15.16
N ASP A 140 0.97 2.10 -16.40
CA ASP A 140 -0.26 2.76 -16.82
C ASP A 140 -1.45 2.27 -15.98
N VAL A 141 -2.27 3.20 -15.49
CA VAL A 141 -3.38 2.90 -14.59
C VAL A 141 -4.61 2.34 -15.32
N ASN A 142 -4.69 2.50 -16.63
CA ASN A 142 -5.91 2.20 -17.40
C ASN A 142 -6.35 0.72 -17.31
N ASP A 143 -5.41 -0.21 -17.15
CA ASP A 143 -5.75 -1.64 -17.03
C ASP A 143 -6.39 -2.02 -15.67
N VAL A 144 -6.47 -1.09 -14.73
CA VAL A 144 -7.22 -1.26 -13.47
C VAL A 144 -8.72 -1.29 -13.73
N ASP A 145 -9.21 -0.46 -14.66
CA ASP A 145 -10.61 -0.43 -15.08
C ASP A 145 -11.08 -1.79 -15.59
N ASP A 146 -10.25 -2.42 -16.47
CA ASP A 146 -10.54 -3.73 -17.05
C ASP A 146 -10.77 -4.82 -15.99
N VAL A 147 -9.99 -4.82 -14.91
CA VAL A 147 -10.08 -5.87 -13.87
C VAL A 147 -11.05 -5.51 -12.75
N ALA A 148 -11.18 -4.24 -12.39
CA ALA A 148 -12.06 -3.82 -11.31
C ALA A 148 -13.54 -4.09 -11.64
N SER A 149 -13.94 -3.88 -12.90
CA SER A 149 -15.28 -4.17 -13.38
C SER A 149 -15.60 -5.67 -13.40
N VAL A 150 -14.62 -6.53 -13.64
CA VAL A 150 -14.79 -8.00 -13.71
C VAL A 150 -14.75 -8.66 -12.33
N PHE A 151 -13.98 -8.11 -11.41
CA PHE A 151 -13.77 -8.67 -10.06
C PHE A 151 -14.30 -7.72 -8.95
N PRO A 152 -15.62 -7.55 -8.84
CA PRO A 152 -16.21 -6.59 -7.90
C PRO A 152 -16.01 -6.95 -6.42
N ASN A 153 -15.60 -8.18 -6.12
CA ASN A 153 -15.32 -8.65 -4.76
C ASN A 153 -13.84 -8.46 -4.34
N LEU A 154 -12.96 -8.07 -5.26
CA LEU A 154 -11.57 -7.72 -4.97
C LEU A 154 -11.45 -6.22 -4.75
N ASN A 155 -10.57 -5.82 -3.84
CA ASN A 155 -10.22 -4.43 -3.58
C ASN A 155 -8.91 -4.12 -4.31
N PHE A 156 -8.94 -3.20 -5.26
CA PHE A 156 -7.77 -2.78 -6.02
C PHE A 156 -7.18 -1.51 -5.40
N ILE A 157 -6.10 -1.65 -4.63
CA ILE A 157 -5.40 -0.53 -4.00
C ILE A 157 -4.31 -0.06 -4.95
N VAL A 158 -4.58 1.06 -5.64
CA VAL A 158 -3.67 1.64 -6.62
C VAL A 158 -2.63 2.48 -5.90
N GLU A 159 -1.46 1.89 -5.70
CA GLU A 159 -0.35 2.59 -5.06
C GLU A 159 0.17 3.74 -5.93
N HIS A 160 0.46 4.87 -5.29
CA HIS A 160 0.89 6.11 -5.93
C HIS A 160 -0.19 6.80 -6.77
N ILE A 161 -1.47 6.36 -6.62
CA ILE A 161 -2.65 6.96 -7.29
C ILE A 161 -2.49 7.17 -8.80
N GLY A 162 -1.78 6.28 -9.48
CA GLY A 162 -1.55 6.38 -10.92
C GLY A 162 -0.67 7.54 -11.39
N LEU A 163 0.02 8.27 -10.49
CA LEU A 163 0.81 9.43 -10.88
C LEU A 163 1.79 9.14 -12.04
N PRO A 164 1.92 10.05 -13.01
CA PRO A 164 1.38 11.42 -13.04
C PRO A 164 -0.05 11.56 -13.59
N ARG A 165 -0.75 10.45 -13.84
CA ARG A 165 -2.09 10.40 -14.46
C ARG A 165 -3.20 10.38 -13.40
N LEU A 166 -3.22 11.39 -12.53
CA LEU A 166 -4.20 11.50 -11.45
C LEU A 166 -5.64 11.52 -11.97
N GLU A 167 -5.90 12.26 -13.05
CA GLU A 167 -7.24 12.38 -13.63
C GLU A 167 -7.76 11.02 -14.11
N ASP A 168 -6.95 10.24 -14.83
CA ASP A 168 -7.31 8.90 -15.28
C ASP A 168 -7.65 8.00 -14.09
N PHE A 169 -6.83 8.04 -13.02
CA PHE A 169 -7.10 7.31 -11.78
C PHE A 169 -8.44 7.74 -11.14
N CYS A 170 -8.70 9.04 -11.02
CA CYS A 170 -9.93 9.55 -10.42
C CYS A 170 -11.17 9.10 -11.20
N TRP A 171 -11.13 9.13 -12.53
CA TRP A 171 -12.22 8.64 -13.37
C TRP A 171 -12.48 7.15 -13.18
N ILE A 172 -11.45 6.31 -13.17
CA ILE A 172 -11.57 4.88 -12.89
C ILE A 172 -12.16 4.66 -11.50
N ALA A 173 -11.62 5.30 -10.48
CA ALA A 173 -12.08 5.13 -9.09
C ALA A 173 -13.49 5.66 -8.85
N THR A 174 -13.96 6.63 -9.63
CA THR A 174 -15.34 7.11 -9.57
C THR A 174 -16.31 6.06 -10.11
N GLN A 175 -15.95 5.40 -11.21
CA GLN A 175 -16.73 4.35 -11.83
C GLN A 175 -16.69 3.06 -11.00
N GLU A 176 -15.49 2.62 -10.59
CA GLU A 176 -15.23 1.34 -9.93
C GLU A 176 -15.10 1.53 -8.40
N LYS A 177 -16.15 1.13 -7.66
CA LYS A 177 -16.24 1.35 -6.21
C LYS A 177 -15.27 0.50 -5.37
N ASN A 178 -14.66 -0.50 -5.97
CA ASN A 178 -13.64 -1.36 -5.40
C ASN A 178 -12.20 -0.92 -5.72
N VAL A 179 -12.03 0.32 -6.24
CA VAL A 179 -10.72 0.95 -6.49
C VAL A 179 -10.43 1.96 -5.39
N TYR A 180 -9.24 1.86 -4.80
CA TYR A 180 -8.77 2.62 -3.64
C TYR A 180 -7.49 3.39 -3.95
N ALA A 181 -7.36 4.58 -3.39
CA ALA A 181 -6.20 5.45 -3.51
C ALA A 181 -5.12 5.08 -2.49
N GLY A 182 -4.06 4.40 -2.91
CA GLY A 182 -2.86 4.14 -2.08
C GLY A 182 -1.90 5.34 -2.12
N MET A 183 -1.72 6.02 -1.00
CA MET A 183 -1.03 7.30 -0.91
C MET A 183 0.50 7.22 -0.79
N SER A 184 1.10 6.04 -0.98
CA SER A 184 2.56 5.90 -1.01
C SER A 184 3.19 6.82 -2.07
N VAL A 185 4.35 7.41 -1.79
CA VAL A 185 5.02 8.48 -2.58
C VAL A 185 4.26 9.82 -2.55
N VAL A 186 2.92 9.82 -2.48
CA VAL A 186 2.11 11.04 -2.49
C VAL A 186 2.20 11.78 -1.15
N MET A 187 2.11 11.04 -0.06
CA MET A 187 2.15 11.62 1.29
C MET A 187 3.36 12.53 1.54
N PRO A 188 4.59 12.20 1.14
CA PRO A 188 5.75 13.09 1.28
C PRO A 188 5.64 14.44 0.56
N PHE A 189 4.75 14.60 -0.42
CA PHE A 189 4.52 15.89 -1.07
C PHE A 189 3.96 16.95 -0.12
N ILE A 190 3.38 16.55 1.01
CA ILE A 190 2.94 17.47 2.06
C ILE A 190 4.08 18.39 2.54
N HIS A 191 5.33 17.91 2.48
CA HIS A 191 6.52 18.68 2.80
C HIS A 191 7.18 19.30 1.57
N ALA A 192 7.37 18.50 0.53
CA ALA A 192 8.16 18.90 -0.65
C ALA A 192 7.39 19.80 -1.62
N ARG A 193 6.06 19.60 -1.74
CA ARG A 193 5.16 20.30 -2.65
C ARG A 193 3.77 20.47 -2.02
N PRO A 194 3.63 21.24 -0.92
CA PRO A 194 2.39 21.28 -0.13
C PRO A 194 1.16 21.72 -0.92
N ARG A 195 1.31 22.65 -1.88
CA ARG A 195 0.20 23.04 -2.75
C ARG A 195 -0.27 21.89 -3.65
N TYR A 196 0.66 21.19 -4.28
CA TYR A 196 0.34 20.02 -5.11
C TYR A 196 -0.29 18.89 -4.30
N PHE A 197 0.18 18.67 -3.07
CA PHE A 197 -0.44 17.72 -2.15
C PHE A 197 -1.90 18.09 -1.84
N ALA A 198 -2.16 19.39 -1.60
CA ALA A 198 -3.51 19.89 -1.34
C ALA A 198 -4.43 19.74 -2.57
N GLU A 199 -3.94 20.01 -3.75
CA GLU A 199 -4.66 19.78 -5.01
C GLU A 199 -5.02 18.30 -5.18
N ILE A 200 -4.07 17.38 -4.96
CA ILE A 200 -4.33 15.94 -4.99
C ILE A 200 -5.40 15.54 -3.97
N MET A 201 -5.31 16.04 -2.74
CA MET A 201 -6.29 15.72 -1.69
C MET A 201 -7.68 16.24 -2.03
N GLY A 202 -7.79 17.44 -2.58
CA GLY A 202 -9.05 18.00 -3.05
C GLY A 202 -9.69 17.13 -4.14
N GLU A 203 -8.91 16.76 -5.16
CA GLU A 203 -9.37 15.86 -6.24
C GLU A 203 -9.82 14.49 -5.70
N LEU A 204 -9.02 13.87 -4.83
CA LEU A 204 -9.39 12.55 -4.28
C LEU A 204 -10.67 12.61 -3.45
N LEU A 205 -10.85 13.64 -2.61
CA LEU A 205 -12.07 13.81 -1.81
C LEU A 205 -13.30 14.14 -2.68
N PHE A 206 -13.10 14.83 -3.80
CA PHE A 206 -14.18 15.15 -4.74
C PHE A 206 -14.64 13.94 -5.55
N TRP A 207 -13.69 13.16 -6.10
CA TRP A 207 -14.01 12.05 -7.02
C TRP A 207 -14.28 10.72 -6.33
N LEU A 208 -13.58 10.45 -5.23
CA LEU A 208 -13.77 9.23 -4.47
C LEU A 208 -14.76 9.51 -3.31
N ASP A 209 -14.38 9.16 -2.18
CA ASP A 209 -14.92 9.53 -0.88
C ASP A 209 -13.79 9.30 0.13
N GLU A 210 -13.95 9.79 1.34
CA GLU A 210 -12.94 9.64 2.39
C GLU A 210 -12.69 8.18 2.80
N ASP A 211 -13.63 7.27 2.48
CA ASP A 211 -13.52 5.84 2.85
C ASP A 211 -12.61 5.03 1.91
N ARG A 212 -12.18 5.63 0.80
CA ARG A 212 -11.35 4.96 -0.21
C ARG A 212 -9.94 5.54 -0.38
N ILE A 213 -9.53 6.44 0.51
CA ILE A 213 -8.17 7.00 0.55
C ILE A 213 -7.40 6.29 1.66
N ILE A 214 -6.21 5.75 1.35
CA ILE A 214 -5.43 4.89 2.24
C ILE A 214 -4.04 5.46 2.44
N PHE A 215 -3.68 5.74 3.71
CA PHE A 215 -2.33 6.14 4.07
C PHE A 215 -1.31 5.04 3.76
N SER A 216 -0.18 5.44 3.19
CA SER A 216 0.98 4.59 3.04
C SER A 216 2.27 5.43 3.13
N SER A 217 3.26 4.99 3.89
CA SER A 217 4.50 5.72 4.11
C SER A 217 5.56 5.46 3.04
N ASP A 218 5.45 4.34 2.33
CA ASP A 218 6.51 3.83 1.45
C ASP A 218 7.87 3.70 2.20
N TYR A 219 7.77 3.24 3.47
CA TYR A 219 8.95 2.98 4.28
C TYR A 219 9.79 1.85 3.62
N ALA A 220 11.06 1.93 3.45
CA ALA A 220 12.03 2.78 4.16
C ALA A 220 12.50 4.04 3.39
N LEU A 221 11.75 4.53 2.40
CA LEU A 221 12.10 5.78 1.73
C LEU A 221 11.80 6.99 2.63
N TRP A 222 10.68 6.94 3.34
CA TRP A 222 10.27 7.99 4.28
C TRP A 222 9.84 7.41 5.63
N GLU A 223 10.18 8.11 6.70
CA GLU A 223 9.80 7.73 8.06
C GLU A 223 8.35 8.17 8.33
N PRO A 224 7.46 7.28 8.84
CA PRO A 224 6.05 7.60 9.00
C PRO A 224 5.79 8.81 9.90
N PHE A 225 6.52 8.98 11.01
CA PHE A 225 6.29 10.08 11.96
C PHE A 225 6.34 11.44 11.28
N TRP A 226 7.30 11.64 10.40
CA TRP A 226 7.50 12.88 9.66
C TRP A 226 6.30 13.24 8.80
N ILE A 227 5.66 12.25 8.20
CA ILE A 227 4.46 12.42 7.37
C ILE A 227 3.23 12.61 8.25
N VAL A 228 3.04 11.76 9.26
CA VAL A 228 1.84 11.73 10.10
C VAL A 228 1.68 13.03 10.88
N GLU A 229 2.76 13.53 11.50
CA GLU A 229 2.73 14.82 12.23
C GLU A 229 2.23 15.94 11.34
N LYS A 230 2.77 16.04 10.12
CA LYS A 230 2.37 17.10 9.19
C LYS A 230 0.95 16.90 8.67
N PHE A 231 0.52 15.65 8.45
CA PHE A 231 -0.83 15.36 7.99
C PHE A 231 -1.90 15.64 9.04
N ILE A 232 -1.61 15.44 10.32
CA ILE A 232 -2.53 15.80 11.41
C ILE A 232 -2.80 17.33 11.43
N GLU A 233 -1.78 18.15 11.16
CA GLU A 233 -1.89 19.60 11.09
C GLU A 233 -2.44 20.12 9.75
N PHE A 234 -2.48 19.27 8.72
CA PHE A 234 -2.86 19.67 7.38
C PHE A 234 -4.33 20.13 7.31
N GLU A 235 -4.54 21.23 6.60
CA GLU A 235 -5.85 21.77 6.24
C GLU A 235 -5.87 22.02 4.74
N LEU A 236 -7.02 21.78 4.10
CA LEU A 236 -7.19 22.17 2.71
C LEU A 236 -7.19 23.70 2.59
N PRO A 237 -6.44 24.29 1.64
CA PRO A 237 -6.55 25.72 1.32
C PRO A 237 -7.98 26.09 0.92
N GLU A 238 -8.41 27.31 1.31
CA GLU A 238 -9.78 27.75 1.13
C GLU A 238 -10.24 27.76 -0.34
N ASP A 239 -9.35 28.14 -1.24
CA ASP A 239 -9.62 28.12 -2.68
C ASP A 239 -9.87 26.71 -3.23
N ILE A 240 -9.21 25.67 -2.68
CA ILE A 240 -9.47 24.27 -3.03
C ILE A 240 -10.80 23.81 -2.45
N LYS A 241 -11.13 24.20 -1.19
CA LYS A 241 -12.43 23.89 -0.60
C LYS A 241 -13.57 24.49 -1.41
N GLU A 242 -13.44 25.74 -1.84
CA GLU A 242 -14.42 26.41 -2.68
C GLU A 242 -14.57 25.72 -4.05
N GLU A 243 -13.47 25.33 -4.67
CA GLU A 243 -13.45 24.68 -5.99
C GLU A 243 -14.06 23.28 -5.95
N THR A 244 -13.64 22.45 -4.99
CA THR A 244 -14.02 21.02 -4.90
C THR A 244 -15.29 20.79 -4.06
N GLY A 245 -15.69 21.74 -3.23
CA GLY A 245 -16.79 21.56 -2.28
C GLY A 245 -16.46 20.57 -1.17
N THR A 246 -15.17 20.26 -0.92
CA THR A 246 -14.70 19.29 0.07
C THR A 246 -13.93 19.95 1.20
N ASP A 247 -13.79 19.27 2.32
CA ASP A 247 -12.90 19.66 3.43
C ASP A 247 -12.30 18.41 4.05
N ILE A 248 -11.31 18.60 4.93
CA ILE A 248 -10.65 17.50 5.64
C ILE A 248 -10.59 17.79 7.13
N ASP A 249 -11.45 17.13 7.88
CA ASP A 249 -11.49 17.21 9.33
C ASP A 249 -10.75 16.04 10.01
N LEU A 250 -10.74 16.02 11.34
CA LEU A 250 -10.09 14.97 12.11
C LEU A 250 -10.72 13.58 11.88
N SER A 251 -12.01 13.50 11.58
CA SER A 251 -12.68 12.23 11.30
C SER A 251 -12.17 11.64 9.99
N ILE A 252 -12.09 12.44 8.94
CA ILE A 252 -11.54 12.05 7.64
C ILE A 252 -10.07 11.64 7.77
N LYS A 253 -9.26 12.40 8.52
CA LYS A 253 -7.87 12.04 8.78
C LYS A 253 -7.70 10.68 9.45
N LYS A 254 -8.56 10.34 10.43
CA LYS A 254 -8.56 9.01 11.08
C LYS A 254 -8.89 7.89 10.09
N LYS A 255 -9.88 8.09 9.23
CA LYS A 255 -10.22 7.14 8.17
C LYS A 255 -8.99 6.88 7.28
N ILE A 256 -8.40 7.94 6.77
CA ILE A 256 -7.24 7.86 5.87
C ILE A 256 -6.03 7.21 6.56
N LEU A 257 -5.73 7.59 7.81
CA LEU A 257 -4.54 7.12 8.53
C LEU A 257 -4.63 5.65 8.96
N GLY A 258 -5.84 5.06 9.11
CA GLY A 258 -5.90 3.68 9.59
C GLY A 258 -7.25 2.99 9.46
N GLU A 259 -8.40 3.66 9.64
CA GLU A 259 -9.69 2.99 9.69
C GLU A 259 -10.05 2.34 8.34
N ASN A 260 -9.71 2.98 7.21
CA ASN A 260 -9.99 2.45 5.88
C ASN A 260 -9.25 1.15 5.60
N ILE A 261 -7.93 1.14 5.83
CA ILE A 261 -7.13 -0.08 5.60
C ILE A 261 -7.49 -1.17 6.61
N ALA A 262 -7.83 -0.83 7.85
CA ALA A 262 -8.29 -1.77 8.86
C ALA A 262 -9.56 -2.49 8.40
N ARG A 263 -10.52 -1.75 7.83
CA ARG A 263 -11.75 -2.32 7.25
C ARG A 263 -11.46 -3.28 6.11
N LEU A 264 -10.53 -2.96 5.20
CA LEU A 264 -10.17 -3.84 4.07
C LEU A 264 -9.51 -5.15 4.51
N TYR A 265 -8.82 -5.14 5.65
CA TYR A 265 -8.16 -6.31 6.22
C TYR A 265 -8.96 -6.96 7.36
N ASP A 266 -10.25 -6.62 7.49
CA ASP A 266 -11.15 -7.16 8.51
C ASP A 266 -10.60 -7.02 9.96
N ILE A 267 -9.89 -5.93 10.25
CA ILE A 267 -9.27 -5.64 11.54
C ILE A 267 -10.26 -4.90 12.44
N ASP A 268 -10.66 -5.52 13.54
CA ASP A 268 -11.36 -4.87 14.64
C ASP A 268 -10.34 -4.03 15.45
N ILE A 269 -10.37 -2.72 15.25
CA ILE A 269 -9.40 -1.77 15.81
C ILE A 269 -9.38 -1.84 17.35
N ASP A 270 -10.53 -1.93 18.01
CA ASP A 270 -10.60 -1.94 19.46
C ASP A 270 -10.01 -3.22 20.06
N LYS A 271 -10.34 -4.36 19.47
CA LYS A 271 -9.74 -5.64 19.85
C LYS A 271 -8.24 -5.66 19.58
N GLN A 272 -7.81 -5.06 18.47
CA GLN A 272 -6.39 -5.02 18.12
C GLN A 272 -5.61 -4.11 19.09
N LYS A 273 -6.13 -2.95 19.45
CA LYS A 273 -5.54 -2.08 20.46
C LYS A 273 -5.42 -2.78 21.81
N GLU A 274 -6.45 -3.49 22.24
CA GLU A 274 -6.41 -4.26 23.50
C GLU A 274 -5.35 -5.36 23.46
N LYS A 275 -5.19 -6.05 22.35
CA LYS A 275 -4.15 -7.07 22.15
C LYS A 275 -2.73 -6.49 22.21
N LEU A 276 -2.53 -5.30 21.64
CA LEU A 276 -1.21 -4.67 21.50
C LEU A 276 -0.78 -3.89 22.74
N LYS A 277 -1.68 -3.49 23.63
CA LYS A 277 -1.39 -2.57 24.75
C LYS A 277 -0.28 -3.00 25.72
N ASN A 278 0.02 -4.30 25.80
CA ASN A 278 1.01 -4.87 26.69
C ASN A 278 2.11 -5.67 25.97
N ASP A 279 2.17 -5.56 24.66
CA ASP A 279 3.19 -6.26 23.89
C ASP A 279 4.61 -5.69 24.12
N GLU A 280 5.60 -6.30 23.51
CA GLU A 280 7.01 -5.88 23.64
C GLU A 280 7.24 -4.46 23.12
N ILE A 281 6.53 -4.07 22.06
CA ILE A 281 6.64 -2.74 21.45
C ILE A 281 5.99 -1.68 22.34
N ALA A 282 4.80 -1.94 22.89
CA ALA A 282 4.15 -1.03 23.82
C ALA A 282 5.01 -0.75 25.06
N LYS A 283 5.72 -1.77 25.59
CA LYS A 283 6.68 -1.59 26.66
C LYS A 283 7.85 -0.70 26.29
N LYS A 284 8.37 -0.83 25.07
CA LYS A 284 9.42 0.06 24.53
C LYS A 284 8.93 1.51 24.43
N ILE A 285 7.73 1.73 23.89
CA ILE A 285 7.13 3.08 23.83
C ILE A 285 7.00 3.69 25.22
N GLY A 286 6.47 2.96 26.21
CA GLY A 286 6.34 3.42 27.58
C GLY A 286 7.67 3.78 28.25
N SER A 287 8.76 3.10 27.90
CA SER A 287 10.09 3.41 28.42
C SER A 287 10.70 4.69 27.84
N VAL A 288 10.37 5.03 26.59
CA VAL A 288 10.86 6.27 25.94
C VAL A 288 10.10 7.50 26.42
N THR A 289 8.79 7.36 26.71
CA THR A 289 7.96 8.48 27.20
C THR A 289 8.12 8.78 28.69
N SER A 290 8.76 7.89 29.43
CA SER A 290 8.98 8.02 30.90
C SER A 290 10.37 8.59 31.28
N GLY A 291 11.25 8.87 30.34
CA GLY A 291 12.61 9.43 30.49
C GLY A 291 12.70 10.81 29.90
#